data_8710e895b369d0652f8cf355ab4b03f3
#
_entry.id   8710e895b369d0652f8cf355ab4b03f3
#
_cell.length_a   1.000
_cell.length_b   1.000
_cell.length_c   1.000
_cell.angle_alpha   90.00
_cell.angle_beta   90.00
_cell.angle_gamma   90.00
#
_symmetry.space_group_name_H-M   'P 1'
#
loop_
_entity.id
_entity.type
_entity.pdbx_description
1 polymer ?
#
loop_
_entity_poly.entity_id
_entity_poly.type
_entity_poly.pdbx_seq_one_letter_code
_entity_poly.pdbx_strand_id
1 'polypeptide(L)'
;MTALSSDILALFEGPNIAHVATLRADGAPHTVPVWIGLEDEKLAILTSPQSQKARNLGRDPRVAISITDRDQPTAMASIRGRVTDIIRDEPAWKIIDRISHKYIDQPYPRGEDRIVFIIEIDHAFAHTFG
;
A
#
# COMPACT_ATOMS: atom_id res chain seq x y z
N MET A 1 -1.13 -12.26 12.78
CA MET A 1 -0.86 -12.00 11.36
C MET A 1 -1.68 -12.92 10.49
N THR A 2 -2.29 -12.40 9.45
CA THR A 2 -3.14 -13.16 8.54
C THR A 2 -2.33 -13.55 7.31
N ALA A 3 -2.31 -14.85 7.00
CA ALA A 3 -1.67 -15.34 5.78
C ALA A 3 -2.55 -14.96 4.59
N LEU A 4 -1.91 -14.51 3.50
CA LEU A 4 -2.61 -14.11 2.29
C LEU A 4 -2.83 -15.32 1.37
N SER A 5 -4.02 -15.40 0.79
CA SER A 5 -4.30 -16.38 -0.26
C SER A 5 -3.52 -16.03 -1.53
N SER A 6 -3.36 -17.02 -2.41
CA SER A 6 -2.68 -16.81 -3.69
C SER A 6 -3.38 -15.77 -4.55
N ASP A 7 -4.70 -15.70 -4.48
CA ASP A 7 -5.48 -14.70 -5.24
C ASP A 7 -5.17 -13.28 -4.79
N ILE A 8 -5.07 -13.07 -3.49
CA ILE A 8 -4.75 -11.76 -2.92
C ILE A 8 -3.30 -11.40 -3.22
N LEU A 9 -2.37 -12.34 -3.05
CA LEU A 9 -0.96 -12.12 -3.37
C LEU A 9 -0.78 -11.67 -4.82
N ALA A 10 -1.47 -12.33 -5.75
CA ALA A 10 -1.38 -11.99 -7.17
C ALA A 10 -1.79 -10.54 -7.44
N LEU A 11 -2.83 -10.06 -6.75
CA LEU A 11 -3.28 -8.66 -6.90
C LEU A 11 -2.19 -7.68 -6.47
N PHE A 12 -1.51 -7.96 -5.37
CA PHE A 12 -0.47 -7.07 -4.84
C PHE A 12 0.88 -7.25 -5.53
N GLU A 13 1.13 -8.40 -6.14
CA GLU A 13 2.33 -8.62 -6.95
C GLU A 13 2.26 -7.93 -8.30
N GLY A 14 1.06 -7.84 -8.88
CA GLY A 14 0.84 -7.19 -10.17
C GLY A 14 0.84 -5.67 -10.07
N PRO A 15 0.97 -4.95 -11.21
CA PRO A 15 1.02 -3.49 -11.23
C PRO A 15 -0.38 -2.87 -11.15
N ASN A 16 -1.12 -3.24 -10.13
CA ASN A 16 -2.48 -2.80 -9.90
C ASN A 16 -2.50 -1.59 -8.97
N ILE A 17 -3.37 -0.62 -9.25
CA ILE A 17 -3.51 0.55 -8.39
C ILE A 17 -4.36 0.16 -7.18
N ALA A 18 -3.84 0.44 -5.99
CA ALA A 18 -4.55 0.26 -4.75
C ALA A 18 -5.12 1.61 -4.28
N HIS A 19 -6.20 1.55 -3.53
CA HIS A 19 -6.76 2.72 -2.86
C HIS A 19 -6.56 2.55 -1.36
N VAL A 20 -5.89 3.53 -0.77
CA VAL A 20 -5.55 3.50 0.66
C VAL A 20 -6.39 4.53 1.39
N ALA A 21 -7.13 4.08 2.40
CA ALA A 21 -7.94 4.94 3.26
C ALA A 21 -7.30 5.06 4.63
N THR A 22 -7.18 6.30 5.10
CA THR A 22 -6.66 6.65 6.41
C THR A 22 -7.60 7.63 7.08
N LEU A 23 -7.41 7.92 8.36
CA LEU A 23 -8.32 8.75 9.12
C LEU A 23 -7.70 10.11 9.46
N ARG A 24 -8.44 11.18 9.15
CA ARG A 24 -8.08 12.54 9.55
C ARG A 24 -8.26 12.70 11.05
N ALA A 25 -7.75 13.82 11.59
CA ALA A 25 -7.85 14.12 13.01
C ALA A 25 -9.28 14.14 13.52
N ASP A 26 -10.23 14.56 12.69
CA ASP A 26 -11.66 14.62 13.06
C ASP A 26 -12.40 13.29 12.82
N GLY A 27 -11.68 12.25 12.41
CA GLY A 27 -12.26 10.94 12.11
C GLY A 27 -12.76 10.79 10.69
N ALA A 28 -12.70 11.84 9.87
CA ALA A 28 -13.14 11.75 8.47
C ALA A 28 -12.20 10.85 7.67
N PRO A 29 -12.73 9.93 6.86
CA PRO A 29 -11.87 9.09 6.01
C PRO A 29 -11.27 9.89 4.86
N HIS A 30 -10.04 9.55 4.51
CA HIS A 30 -9.29 10.13 3.40
C HIS A 30 -8.77 8.97 2.55
N THR A 31 -9.04 8.97 1.26
CA THR A 31 -8.61 7.89 0.37
C THR A 31 -7.89 8.45 -0.86
N VAL A 32 -6.83 7.74 -1.27
CA VAL A 32 -6.05 8.10 -2.45
C VAL A 32 -5.60 6.84 -3.17
N PRO A 33 -5.43 6.89 -4.50
CA PRO A 33 -4.79 5.80 -5.24
C PRO A 33 -3.29 5.81 -5.00
N VAL A 34 -2.70 4.63 -4.91
CA VAL A 34 -1.26 4.49 -4.64
C VAL A 34 -0.67 3.31 -5.41
N TRP A 35 0.65 3.36 -5.59
CA TRP A 35 1.44 2.18 -5.91
C TRP A 35 1.69 1.41 -4.61
N ILE A 36 1.69 0.10 -4.68
CA ILE A 36 1.82 -0.75 -3.50
C ILE A 36 2.74 -1.92 -3.79
N GLY A 37 3.48 -2.35 -2.78
CA GLY A 37 4.37 -3.49 -2.89
C GLY A 37 4.17 -4.49 -1.78
N LEU A 38 4.78 -5.66 -1.96
CA LEU A 38 4.87 -6.69 -0.94
C LEU A 38 6.30 -6.72 -0.40
N GLU A 39 6.41 -6.71 0.92
CA GLU A 39 7.67 -6.90 1.63
C GLU A 39 7.45 -8.05 2.61
N ASP A 40 7.91 -9.22 2.22
CA ASP A 40 7.55 -10.49 2.85
C ASP A 40 6.02 -10.65 2.76
N GLU A 41 5.30 -10.83 3.85
CA GLU A 41 3.84 -10.97 3.83
C GLU A 41 3.15 -9.67 4.27
N LYS A 42 3.88 -8.55 4.25
CA LYS A 42 3.34 -7.24 4.60
C LYS A 42 3.25 -6.36 3.37
N LEU A 43 2.43 -5.33 3.46
CA LEU A 43 2.28 -4.38 2.38
C LEU A 43 3.16 -3.16 2.63
N ALA A 44 3.62 -2.54 1.55
CA ALA A 44 4.45 -1.36 1.60
C ALA A 44 3.90 -0.28 0.68
N ILE A 45 3.78 0.94 1.20
CA ILE A 45 3.41 2.11 0.41
C ILE A 45 4.45 3.20 0.61
N LEU A 46 4.70 3.98 -0.43
CA LEU A 46 5.61 5.12 -0.35
C LEU A 46 4.81 6.41 -0.37
N THR A 47 5.34 7.43 0.28
CA THR A 47 4.71 8.74 0.29
C THR A 47 5.71 9.82 0.71
N SER A 48 5.35 11.07 0.43
CA SER A 48 6.04 12.22 1.02
C SER A 48 5.79 12.23 2.53
N PRO A 49 6.82 12.50 3.35
CA PRO A 49 6.63 12.57 4.80
C PRO A 49 5.65 13.64 5.26
N GLN A 50 5.29 14.58 4.38
CA GLN A 50 4.37 15.67 4.70
C GLN A 50 3.00 15.53 4.05
N SER A 51 2.71 14.41 3.42
CA SER A 51 1.41 14.17 2.81
C SER A 51 0.31 14.03 3.87
N GLN A 52 -0.94 14.22 3.44
CA GLN A 52 -2.08 14.01 4.33
C GLN A 52 -2.10 12.59 4.87
N LYS A 53 -1.80 11.62 4.00
CA LYS A 53 -1.71 10.22 4.36
C LYS A 53 -0.65 9.97 5.44
N ALA A 54 0.52 10.58 5.30
CA ALA A 54 1.60 10.44 6.28
C ALA A 54 1.20 11.03 7.64
N ARG A 55 0.57 12.22 7.63
CA ARG A 55 0.10 12.83 8.87
C ARG A 55 -0.98 11.97 9.54
N ASN A 56 -1.89 11.43 8.75
CA ASN A 56 -2.96 10.57 9.27
C ASN A 56 -2.39 9.32 9.92
N LEU A 57 -1.47 8.63 9.25
CA LEU A 57 -0.87 7.40 9.75
C LEU A 57 0.08 7.63 10.92
N GLY A 58 0.68 8.81 11.01
CA GLY A 58 1.49 9.18 12.17
C GLY A 58 0.67 9.34 13.44
N ARG A 59 -0.62 9.63 13.31
CA ARG A 59 -1.54 9.82 14.44
C ARG A 59 -2.36 8.56 14.74
N ASP A 60 -2.80 7.85 13.69
CA ASP A 60 -3.66 6.68 13.80
C ASP A 60 -3.16 5.62 12.82
N PRO A 61 -2.67 4.46 13.30
CA PRO A 61 -2.06 3.46 12.42
C PRO A 61 -3.05 2.67 11.59
N ARG A 62 -4.35 2.80 11.81
CA ARG A 62 -5.37 2.02 11.10
C ARG A 62 -5.42 2.42 9.64
N VAL A 63 -5.55 1.41 8.77
CA VAL A 63 -5.56 1.60 7.33
C VAL A 63 -6.49 0.58 6.69
N ALA A 64 -7.21 1.01 5.66
CA ALA A 64 -7.98 0.13 4.80
C ALA A 64 -7.48 0.28 3.38
N ILE A 65 -7.43 -0.85 2.66
CA ILE A 65 -6.90 -0.89 1.30
C ILE A 65 -7.84 -1.70 0.43
N SER A 66 -8.15 -1.18 -0.74
CA SER A 66 -8.86 -1.93 -1.78
C SER A 66 -8.03 -1.96 -3.05
N ILE A 67 -8.16 -3.03 -3.82
CA ILE A 67 -7.39 -3.22 -5.04
C ILE A 67 -8.20 -4.05 -6.02
N THR A 68 -8.07 -3.73 -7.31
CA THR A 68 -8.65 -4.52 -8.38
C THR A 68 -7.56 -4.85 -9.40
N ASP A 69 -7.71 -5.98 -10.09
CA ASP A 69 -6.84 -6.32 -11.20
C ASP A 69 -7.16 -5.39 -12.37
N ARG A 70 -6.14 -4.73 -12.92
CA ARG A 70 -6.34 -3.77 -14.00
C ARG A 70 -6.84 -4.42 -15.30
N ASP A 71 -6.51 -5.70 -15.50
CA ASP A 71 -6.89 -6.45 -16.71
C ASP A 71 -8.19 -7.23 -16.50
N GLN A 72 -8.55 -7.52 -15.25
CA GLN A 72 -9.78 -8.22 -14.89
C GLN A 72 -10.43 -7.51 -13.70
N PRO A 73 -11.17 -6.41 -13.96
CA PRO A 73 -11.68 -5.56 -12.86
C PRO A 73 -12.66 -6.24 -11.91
N THR A 74 -13.19 -7.43 -12.26
CA THR A 74 -14.05 -8.21 -11.37
C THR A 74 -13.25 -8.95 -10.28
N ALA A 75 -11.93 -9.04 -10.43
CA ALA A 75 -11.05 -9.60 -9.41
C ALA A 75 -10.63 -8.47 -8.47
N MET A 76 -10.94 -8.61 -7.18
CA MET A 76 -10.70 -7.55 -6.21
C MET A 76 -10.38 -8.11 -4.84
N ALA A 77 -9.75 -7.26 -4.02
CA ALA A 77 -9.50 -7.57 -2.62
C ALA A 77 -9.72 -6.34 -1.75
N SER A 78 -10.11 -6.59 -0.52
CA SER A 78 -10.27 -5.57 0.51
C SER A 78 -9.46 -6.00 1.74
N ILE A 79 -8.67 -5.07 2.24
CA ILE A 79 -7.73 -5.32 3.33
C ILE A 79 -8.01 -4.31 4.44
N ARG A 80 -7.96 -4.78 5.69
CA ARG A 80 -7.81 -3.91 6.85
C ARG A 80 -6.54 -4.29 7.57
N GLY A 81 -5.79 -3.28 7.97
CA GLY A 81 -4.52 -3.50 8.65
C GLY A 81 -4.09 -2.28 9.43
N ARG A 82 -2.83 -2.29 9.81
CA ARG A 82 -2.25 -1.19 10.56
C ARG A 82 -0.78 -1.02 10.20
N VAL A 83 -0.32 0.21 10.27
CA VAL A 83 1.10 0.51 10.10
C VAL A 83 1.86 -0.02 11.32
N THR A 84 2.91 -0.79 11.06
CA THR A 84 3.77 -1.35 12.10
C THR A 84 5.19 -0.82 12.04
N ASP A 85 5.58 -0.18 10.92
CA ASP A 85 6.92 0.35 10.79
C ASP A 85 6.94 1.49 9.76
N ILE A 86 7.88 2.41 9.95
CA ILE A 86 8.16 3.50 9.01
C ILE A 86 9.63 3.38 8.64
N ILE A 87 9.89 3.21 7.35
CA ILE A 87 11.25 3.03 6.84
C ILE A 87 11.68 4.30 6.14
N ARG A 88 12.92 4.73 6.39
CA ARG A 88 13.47 5.99 5.90
C ARG A 88 14.81 5.74 5.21
N ASP A 89 15.28 6.74 4.50
CA ASP A 89 16.62 6.81 3.91
C ASP A 89 16.90 5.65 2.96
N GLU A 90 18.11 5.13 2.91
CA GLU A 90 18.53 4.13 1.94
C GLU A 90 17.67 2.85 1.96
N PRO A 91 17.32 2.29 3.12
CA PRO A 91 16.43 1.12 3.13
C PRO A 91 15.06 1.39 2.51
N ALA A 92 14.52 2.60 2.71
CA ALA A 92 13.26 2.99 2.08
C ALA A 92 13.40 3.06 0.57
N TRP A 93 14.48 3.65 0.07
CA TRP A 93 14.69 3.79 -1.36
C TRP A 93 14.83 2.45 -2.08
N LYS A 94 15.38 1.44 -1.42
CA LYS A 94 15.43 0.08 -1.99
C LYS A 94 14.03 -0.47 -2.20
N ILE A 95 13.15 -0.28 -1.24
CA ILE A 95 11.74 -0.72 -1.36
C ILE A 95 11.03 0.09 -2.43
N ILE A 96 11.20 1.40 -2.43
CA ILE A 96 10.57 2.31 -3.38
C ILE A 96 10.96 1.96 -4.81
N ASP A 97 12.22 1.67 -5.06
CA ASP A 97 12.68 1.29 -6.40
C ASP A 97 12.07 -0.03 -6.85
N ARG A 98 11.93 -1.01 -5.97
CA ARG A 98 11.24 -2.27 -6.32
C ARG A 98 9.79 -2.00 -6.72
N ILE A 99 9.10 -1.15 -5.98
CA ILE A 99 7.73 -0.76 -6.32
C ILE A 99 7.70 -0.05 -7.66
N SER A 100 8.60 0.90 -7.87
CA SER A 100 8.65 1.67 -9.12
C SER A 100 8.90 0.78 -10.33
N HIS A 101 9.85 -0.16 -10.23
CA HIS A 101 10.12 -1.09 -11.31
C HIS A 101 8.91 -1.92 -11.70
N LYS A 102 8.09 -2.29 -10.71
CA LYS A 102 6.86 -3.03 -10.99
C LYS A 102 5.87 -2.23 -11.83
N TYR A 103 5.73 -0.93 -11.57
CA TYR A 103 4.72 -0.10 -12.23
C TYR A 103 5.21 0.58 -13.51
N ILE A 104 6.47 1.03 -13.54
CA ILE A 104 6.99 1.82 -14.66
C ILE A 104 8.33 1.33 -15.19
N ASP A 105 8.84 0.21 -14.68
CA ASP A 105 10.07 -0.44 -15.13
C ASP A 105 11.30 0.46 -15.09
N GLN A 106 11.37 1.30 -14.08
CA GLN A 106 12.54 2.17 -13.84
C GLN A 106 12.58 2.60 -12.39
N PRO A 107 13.75 3.08 -11.89
CA PRO A 107 13.84 3.59 -10.52
C PRO A 107 12.93 4.78 -10.31
N TYR A 108 12.50 4.95 -9.06
CA TYR A 108 11.69 6.11 -8.69
C TYR A 108 12.56 7.38 -8.76
N PRO A 109 12.04 8.50 -9.29
CA PRO A 109 12.84 9.73 -9.38
C PRO A 109 13.30 10.21 -8.00
N ARG A 110 14.57 10.62 -7.96
CA ARG A 110 15.14 11.29 -6.78
C ARG A 110 14.84 12.79 -6.88
N GLY A 111 14.98 13.50 -5.78
CA GLY A 111 14.77 14.94 -5.74
C GLY A 111 14.01 15.39 -4.52
N GLU A 112 13.03 14.64 -4.09
CA GLU A 112 12.26 14.91 -2.89
C GLU A 112 12.31 13.72 -1.96
N ASP A 113 12.18 13.98 -0.66
CA ASP A 113 12.20 12.90 0.33
C ASP A 113 10.96 12.04 0.23
N ARG A 114 11.15 10.73 0.48
CA ARG A 114 10.08 9.74 0.51
C ARG A 114 10.33 8.78 1.66
N ILE A 115 9.24 8.32 2.25
CA ILE A 115 9.26 7.31 3.31
C ILE A 115 8.37 6.16 2.91
N VAL A 116 8.56 5.02 3.57
CA VAL A 116 7.76 3.82 3.35
C VAL A 116 7.04 3.47 4.63
N PHE A 117 5.74 3.24 4.54
CA PHE A 117 4.96 2.65 5.60
C PHE A 117 4.81 1.16 5.35
N ILE A 118 5.13 0.37 6.35
CA ILE A 118 4.92 -1.08 6.35
C ILE A 118 3.59 -1.35 7.04
N ILE A 119 2.74 -2.12 6.40
CA ILE A 119 1.38 -2.39 6.85
C ILE A 119 1.23 -3.88 7.10
N GLU A 120 0.88 -4.22 8.33
CA GLU A 120 0.52 -5.58 8.68
C GLU A 120 -0.97 -5.80 8.45
N ILE A 121 -1.32 -6.94 7.86
CA ILE A 121 -2.68 -7.25 7.47
C ILE A 121 -3.38 -7.97 8.61
N ASP A 122 -4.52 -7.42 9.06
CA ASP A 122 -5.35 -8.03 10.10
C ASP A 122 -6.52 -8.82 9.50
N HIS A 123 -7.12 -8.31 8.42
CA HIS A 123 -8.22 -8.97 7.72
C HIS A 123 -8.03 -8.81 6.21
N ALA A 124 -8.29 -9.88 5.48
CA ALA A 124 -8.19 -9.87 4.02
C ALA A 124 -9.38 -10.61 3.44
N PHE A 125 -9.98 -10.03 2.42
CA PHE A 125 -11.10 -10.60 1.69
C PHE A 125 -10.86 -10.44 0.20
N ALA A 126 -11.00 -11.54 -0.55
CA ALA A 126 -10.88 -11.51 -2.01
C ALA A 126 -12.20 -11.96 -2.63
N HIS A 127 -12.51 -11.38 -3.78
CA HIS A 127 -13.72 -11.70 -4.51
C HIS A 127 -13.46 -11.60 -6.01
N THR A 128 -13.95 -12.59 -6.74
CA THR A 128 -13.92 -12.59 -8.21
C THR A 128 -15.28 -13.02 -8.70
N PHE A 129 -15.87 -12.25 -9.59
CA PHE A 129 -17.13 -12.62 -10.22
C PHE A 129 -17.08 -12.31 -11.72
N GLY A 130 -17.87 -13.02 -12.43
CA GLY A 130 -17.95 -12.82 -13.89
C GLY A 130 -17.65 -13.95 -14.71
#